data_c3ef2a0b8df59bb43c0d31957062c20e
#
_entry.id   c3ef2a0b8df59bb43c0d31957062c20e
#
_cell.length_a   1.000
_cell.length_b   1.000
_cell.length_c   1.000
_cell.angle_alpha   90.00
_cell.angle_beta   90.00
_cell.angle_gamma   90.00
#
_symmetry.space_group_name_H-M   'P 1'
#
loop_
_entity.id
_entity.type
_entity.pdbx_description
1 polymer ?
#
loop_
_entity_poly.entity_id
_entity_poly.type
_entity_poly.pdbx_seq_one_letter_code
_entity_poly.pdbx_strand_id
1 'polypeptide(L)'
;MAFRIWRFAAPQVFYPIAGKMIPWFMVVAAVLAALGLYIGFFVAPTDFQQGEAYRIIFIHVPAAWMSMFIYLVMAFWCAVGLVLNTRLSFMMALALAPTGALMTFIALWTGSLWGRPTWGTWWVWDARLTSELILLFLYIGFLSLHAAIDDVRRADKAASLLALVGAVNVPIIYFSVQWWNTLHQGASVSLTRAPSMATTMLAGMLLMALAAWAYSIAASFMRVRSIILERESDADWVRNLSEVKSP
;
A
#
# COMPACT_ATOMS: atom_id res chain seq x y z
N MET A 1 -28.45 5.51 -15.85
CA MET A 1 -27.02 5.79 -15.63
C MET A 1 -26.31 4.67 -14.86
N ALA A 2 -26.93 3.98 -13.93
CA ALA A 2 -26.35 2.88 -13.13
C ALA A 2 -25.81 1.70 -13.97
N PHE A 3 -26.48 1.29 -15.05
CA PHE A 3 -26.07 0.16 -15.89
C PHE A 3 -24.70 0.32 -16.60
N ARG A 4 -24.16 1.53 -16.77
CA ARG A 4 -22.87 1.78 -17.42
C ARG A 4 -21.66 1.55 -16.50
N ILE A 5 -21.79 1.78 -15.21
CA ILE A 5 -20.67 1.64 -14.24
C ILE A 5 -20.29 0.17 -14.04
N TRP A 6 -21.28 -0.73 -13.99
CA TRP A 6 -21.06 -2.18 -13.86
C TRP A 6 -20.25 -2.82 -14.98
N ARG A 7 -20.19 -2.19 -16.17
CA ARG A 7 -19.33 -2.67 -17.27
C ARG A 7 -17.84 -2.63 -16.88
N PHE A 8 -17.43 -1.67 -16.04
CA PHE A 8 -16.03 -1.57 -15.58
C PHE A 8 -15.68 -2.62 -14.52
N ALA A 9 -16.65 -3.25 -13.90
CA ALA A 9 -16.46 -4.37 -12.98
C ALA A 9 -16.20 -5.71 -13.69
N ALA A 10 -16.31 -5.77 -15.02
CA ALA A 10 -15.96 -6.94 -15.79
C ALA A 10 -14.45 -7.01 -16.06
N PRO A 11 -13.76 -8.12 -15.73
CA PRO A 11 -12.32 -8.29 -15.94
C PRO A 11 -11.87 -7.99 -17.37
N GLN A 12 -12.64 -8.45 -18.37
CA GLN A 12 -12.40 -8.20 -19.81
C GLN A 12 -12.31 -6.70 -20.16
N VAL A 13 -13.16 -5.86 -19.53
CA VAL A 13 -13.18 -4.41 -19.79
C VAL A 13 -12.09 -3.72 -18.99
N PHE A 14 -11.85 -4.16 -17.76
CA PHE A 14 -10.84 -3.57 -16.86
C PHE A 14 -9.40 -3.84 -17.32
N TYR A 15 -9.14 -5.05 -17.86
CA TYR A 15 -7.79 -5.49 -18.25
C TYR A 15 -7.06 -4.52 -19.19
N PRO A 16 -7.63 -4.07 -20.33
CA PRO A 16 -6.97 -3.12 -21.22
C PRO A 16 -6.84 -1.73 -20.60
N ILE A 17 -7.79 -1.30 -19.78
CA ILE A 17 -7.72 0.00 -19.09
C ILE A 17 -6.53 0.03 -18.13
N ALA A 18 -6.42 -0.98 -17.27
CA ALA A 18 -5.29 -1.12 -16.36
C ALA A 18 -3.96 -1.12 -17.11
N GLY A 19 -3.87 -1.86 -18.23
CA GLY A 19 -2.67 -1.92 -19.06
C GLY A 19 -2.23 -0.57 -19.62
N LYS A 20 -3.17 0.26 -20.05
CA LYS A 20 -2.88 1.62 -20.55
C LYS A 20 -2.44 2.59 -19.45
N MET A 21 -2.91 2.39 -18.22
CA MET A 21 -2.60 3.27 -17.09
C MET A 21 -1.24 2.97 -16.44
N ILE A 22 -0.78 1.72 -16.47
CA ILE A 22 0.49 1.29 -15.85
C ILE A 22 1.67 2.20 -16.21
N PRO A 23 2.01 2.44 -17.50
CA PRO A 23 3.19 3.22 -17.86
C PRO A 23 3.11 4.66 -17.33
N TRP A 24 1.93 5.27 -17.33
CA TRP A 24 1.74 6.62 -16.81
C TRP A 24 2.02 6.69 -15.31
N PHE A 25 1.45 5.76 -14.53
CA PHE A 25 1.70 5.72 -13.09
C PHE A 25 3.15 5.38 -12.76
N MET A 26 3.82 4.52 -13.55
CA MET A 26 5.25 4.22 -13.37
C MET A 26 6.13 5.44 -13.64
N VAL A 27 5.87 6.19 -14.72
CA VAL A 27 6.61 7.41 -15.03
C VAL A 27 6.40 8.47 -13.95
N VAL A 28 5.15 8.69 -13.54
CA VAL A 28 4.82 9.63 -12.45
C VAL A 28 5.53 9.23 -11.16
N ALA A 29 5.49 7.95 -10.80
CA ALA A 29 6.17 7.43 -9.60
C ALA A 29 7.69 7.69 -9.68
N ALA A 30 8.32 7.38 -10.81
CA ALA A 30 9.76 7.56 -11.00
C ALA A 30 10.17 9.05 -10.92
N VAL A 31 9.44 9.94 -11.59
CA VAL A 31 9.72 11.38 -11.58
C VAL A 31 9.54 11.97 -10.17
N LEU A 32 8.43 11.65 -9.51
CA LEU A 32 8.16 12.15 -8.15
C LEU A 32 9.16 11.59 -7.13
N ALA A 33 9.55 10.32 -7.25
CA ALA A 33 10.57 9.73 -6.39
C ALA A 33 11.93 10.40 -6.59
N ALA A 34 12.35 10.62 -7.85
CA ALA A 34 13.62 11.29 -8.15
C ALA A 34 13.63 12.72 -7.56
N LEU A 35 12.57 13.48 -7.77
CA LEU A 35 12.43 14.84 -7.22
C LEU A 35 12.36 14.84 -5.69
N GLY A 36 11.58 13.94 -5.10
CA GLY A 36 11.42 13.83 -3.65
C GLY A 36 12.72 13.44 -2.95
N LEU A 37 13.47 12.47 -3.50
CA LEU A 37 14.78 12.09 -3.00
C LEU A 37 15.81 13.21 -3.20
N TYR A 38 15.82 13.88 -4.35
CA TYR A 38 16.71 15.01 -4.58
C TYR A 38 16.49 16.12 -3.56
N ILE A 39 15.23 16.53 -3.38
CA ILE A 39 14.90 17.57 -2.38
C ILE A 39 15.25 17.09 -0.97
N GLY A 40 14.90 15.85 -0.63
CA GLY A 40 15.10 15.30 0.70
C GLY A 40 16.56 15.12 1.09
N PHE A 41 17.41 14.70 0.16
CA PHE A 41 18.81 14.38 0.46
C PHE A 41 19.79 15.52 0.16
N PHE A 42 19.46 16.45 -0.75
CA PHE A 42 20.40 17.47 -1.19
C PHE A 42 19.95 18.92 -0.93
N VAL A 43 18.64 19.18 -0.80
CA VAL A 43 18.10 20.53 -0.61
C VAL A 43 17.59 20.77 0.79
N ALA A 44 16.95 19.78 1.41
CA ALA A 44 16.37 19.93 2.76
C ALA A 44 17.48 20.17 3.79
N PRO A 45 17.29 21.15 4.71
CA PRO A 45 18.28 21.46 5.74
C PRO A 45 18.46 20.27 6.70
N THR A 46 19.62 20.20 7.35
CA THR A 46 19.89 19.25 8.42
C THR A 46 18.98 19.53 9.62
N ASP A 47 18.41 18.51 10.21
CA ASP A 47 17.58 18.65 11.41
C ASP A 47 18.46 18.96 12.64
N PHE A 48 18.02 19.92 13.47
CA PHE A 48 18.83 20.38 14.60
C PHE A 48 18.90 19.37 15.76
N GLN A 49 17.92 18.46 15.87
CA GLN A 49 17.88 17.45 16.93
C GLN A 49 18.45 16.10 16.46
N GLN A 50 18.11 15.70 15.24
CA GLN A 50 18.42 14.36 14.72
C GLN A 50 19.60 14.34 13.75
N GLY A 51 20.16 15.50 13.39
CA GLY A 51 21.21 15.58 12.39
C GLY A 51 20.75 15.01 11.04
N GLU A 52 21.62 14.28 10.35
CA GLU A 52 21.32 13.65 9.04
C GLU A 52 20.44 12.39 9.15
N ALA A 53 20.30 11.80 10.35
CA ALA A 53 19.49 10.60 10.56
C ALA A 53 18.00 10.84 10.23
N TYR A 54 17.53 12.09 10.35
CA TYR A 54 16.14 12.44 10.01
C TYR A 54 15.78 12.16 8.54
N ARG A 55 16.77 12.13 7.61
CA ARG A 55 16.51 11.94 6.17
C ARG A 55 15.79 10.64 5.85
N ILE A 56 15.82 9.68 6.75
CA ILE A 56 15.04 8.45 6.62
C ILE A 56 13.53 8.70 6.54
N ILE A 57 13.05 9.87 6.98
CA ILE A 57 11.64 10.30 6.93
C ILE A 57 11.08 10.26 5.49
N PHE A 58 11.92 10.55 4.49
CA PHE A 58 11.51 10.58 3.08
C PHE A 58 11.17 9.19 2.52
N ILE A 59 11.58 8.12 3.19
CA ILE A 59 11.24 6.74 2.85
C ILE A 59 10.25 6.17 3.87
N HIS A 60 10.54 6.35 5.16
CA HIS A 60 9.77 5.76 6.25
C HIS A 60 8.32 6.23 6.30
N VAL A 61 8.10 7.54 6.28
CA VAL A 61 6.73 8.10 6.43
C VAL A 61 5.86 7.77 5.22
N PRO A 62 6.29 7.93 3.96
CA PRO A 62 5.55 7.44 2.81
C PRO A 62 5.20 5.95 2.90
N ALA A 63 6.13 5.10 3.30
CA ALA A 63 5.90 3.67 3.45
C ALA A 63 4.86 3.37 4.55
N ALA A 64 4.97 4.01 5.72
CA ALA A 64 4.03 3.86 6.83
C ALA A 64 2.62 4.36 6.49
N TRP A 65 2.50 5.45 5.72
CA TRP A 65 1.19 5.91 5.24
C TRP A 65 0.59 4.94 4.24
N MET A 66 1.41 4.45 3.31
CA MET A 66 0.94 3.50 2.30
C MET A 66 0.61 2.13 2.88
N SER A 67 1.30 1.67 3.93
CA SER A 67 0.97 0.40 4.60
C SER A 67 -0.47 0.39 5.10
N MET A 68 -0.88 1.42 5.80
CA MET A 68 -2.24 1.59 6.33
C MET A 68 -3.26 1.86 5.22
N PHE A 69 -2.94 2.78 4.28
CA PHE A 69 -3.85 3.16 3.21
C PHE A 69 -4.19 1.99 2.28
N ILE A 70 -3.17 1.22 1.85
CA ILE A 70 -3.38 0.04 1.00
C ILE A 70 -4.23 -1.01 1.72
N TYR A 71 -4.04 -1.18 3.04
CA TYR A 71 -4.86 -2.11 3.82
C TYR A 71 -6.34 -1.73 3.80
N LEU A 72 -6.64 -0.44 4.00
CA LEU A 72 -8.03 0.04 3.94
C LEU A 72 -8.63 -0.11 2.54
N VAL A 73 -7.87 0.16 1.48
CA VAL A 73 -8.33 -0.04 0.09
C VAL A 73 -8.53 -1.53 -0.20
N MET A 74 -7.65 -2.40 0.28
CA MET A 74 -7.80 -3.86 0.19
C MET A 74 -9.08 -4.34 0.91
N ALA A 75 -9.28 -3.90 2.16
CA ALA A 75 -10.48 -4.22 2.93
C ALA A 75 -11.76 -3.70 2.26
N PHE A 76 -11.72 -2.50 1.68
CA PHE A 76 -12.82 -1.97 0.87
C PHE A 76 -13.16 -2.89 -0.31
N TRP A 77 -12.17 -3.33 -1.09
CA TRP A 77 -12.42 -4.26 -2.20
C TRP A 77 -12.90 -5.63 -1.72
N CYS A 78 -12.43 -6.11 -0.58
CA CYS A 78 -12.96 -7.30 0.08
C CYS A 78 -14.45 -7.13 0.43
N ALA A 79 -14.83 -6.02 1.04
CA ALA A 79 -16.23 -5.72 1.37
C ALA A 79 -17.10 -5.66 0.12
N VAL A 80 -16.66 -4.95 -0.93
CA VAL A 80 -17.37 -4.88 -2.23
C VAL A 80 -17.51 -6.29 -2.84
N GLY A 81 -16.45 -7.10 -2.80
CA GLY A 81 -16.48 -8.48 -3.28
C GLY A 81 -17.49 -9.34 -2.55
N LEU A 82 -17.54 -9.26 -1.21
CA LEU A 82 -18.47 -10.03 -0.39
C LEU A 82 -19.93 -9.60 -0.57
N VAL A 83 -20.19 -8.27 -0.60
CA VAL A 83 -21.55 -7.73 -0.69
C VAL A 83 -22.13 -7.86 -2.11
N LEU A 84 -21.34 -7.52 -3.13
CA LEU A 84 -21.81 -7.49 -4.52
C LEU A 84 -21.44 -8.75 -5.31
N ASN A 85 -20.73 -9.69 -4.69
CA ASN A 85 -20.26 -10.96 -5.29
C ASN A 85 -19.50 -10.75 -6.62
N THR A 86 -18.65 -9.70 -6.68
CA THR A 86 -17.90 -9.32 -7.87
C THR A 86 -16.51 -9.94 -7.88
N ARG A 87 -16.19 -10.72 -8.90
CA ARG A 87 -14.88 -11.39 -9.04
C ARG A 87 -13.71 -10.41 -9.11
N LEU A 88 -13.86 -9.31 -9.87
CA LEU A 88 -12.81 -8.31 -10.01
C LEU A 88 -12.42 -7.65 -8.67
N SER A 89 -13.37 -7.47 -7.75
CA SER A 89 -13.09 -6.89 -6.44
C SER A 89 -12.16 -7.77 -5.61
N PHE A 90 -12.37 -9.08 -5.59
CA PHE A 90 -11.45 -10.03 -4.94
C PHE A 90 -10.08 -10.04 -5.60
N MET A 91 -10.02 -9.99 -6.95
CA MET A 91 -8.75 -9.90 -7.68
C MET A 91 -7.99 -8.59 -7.35
N MET A 92 -8.71 -7.48 -7.19
CA MET A 92 -8.11 -6.19 -6.75
C MET A 92 -7.55 -6.28 -5.34
N ALA A 93 -8.30 -6.87 -4.40
CA ALA A 93 -7.83 -7.07 -3.03
C ALA A 93 -6.54 -7.94 -3.00
N LEU A 94 -6.55 -9.05 -3.73
CA LEU A 94 -5.39 -9.94 -3.83
C LEU A 94 -4.17 -9.24 -4.48
N ALA A 95 -4.40 -8.40 -5.49
CA ALA A 95 -3.34 -7.65 -6.16
C ALA A 95 -2.69 -6.57 -5.28
N LEU A 96 -3.44 -5.98 -4.33
CA LEU A 96 -2.99 -4.96 -3.41
C LEU A 96 -2.12 -5.51 -2.27
N ALA A 97 -2.43 -6.71 -1.77
CA ALA A 97 -1.83 -7.26 -0.57
C ALA A 97 -0.29 -7.35 -0.60
N PRO A 98 0.39 -7.81 -1.68
CA PRO A 98 1.85 -7.86 -1.69
C PRO A 98 2.50 -6.48 -1.63
N THR A 99 1.88 -5.45 -2.25
CA THR A 99 2.39 -4.07 -2.17
C THR A 99 2.23 -3.51 -0.76
N GLY A 100 1.08 -3.76 -0.12
CA GLY A 100 0.84 -3.36 1.27
C GLY A 100 1.82 -4.02 2.23
N ALA A 101 2.06 -5.32 2.10
CA ALA A 101 3.05 -6.06 2.88
C ALA A 101 4.46 -5.47 2.71
N LEU A 102 4.86 -5.15 1.46
CA LEU A 102 6.15 -4.51 1.17
C LEU A 102 6.28 -3.14 1.84
N MET A 103 5.25 -2.29 1.76
CA MET A 103 5.27 -0.96 2.40
C MET A 103 5.35 -1.09 3.92
N THR A 104 4.62 -2.02 4.52
CA THR A 104 4.69 -2.30 5.96
C THR A 104 6.08 -2.78 6.37
N PHE A 105 6.68 -3.69 5.59
CA PHE A 105 8.04 -4.15 5.84
C PHE A 105 9.06 -3.00 5.75
N ILE A 106 8.97 -2.14 4.72
CA ILE A 106 9.85 -0.97 4.57
C ILE A 106 9.67 -0.02 5.77
N ALA A 107 8.43 0.23 6.21
CA ALA A 107 8.16 1.08 7.36
C ALA A 107 8.80 0.51 8.65
N LEU A 108 8.65 -0.78 8.93
CA LEU A 108 9.25 -1.45 10.08
C LEU A 108 10.77 -1.43 10.01
N TRP A 109 11.35 -1.76 8.88
CA TRP A 109 12.80 -1.82 8.69
C TRP A 109 13.44 -0.42 8.83
N THR A 110 12.92 0.55 8.09
CA THR A 110 13.42 1.93 8.15
C THR A 110 13.17 2.58 9.52
N GLY A 111 12.05 2.24 10.17
CA GLY A 111 11.75 2.68 11.53
C GLY A 111 12.75 2.13 12.55
N SER A 112 13.16 0.85 12.42
CA SER A 112 14.20 0.24 13.23
C SER A 112 15.57 0.93 13.03
N LEU A 113 15.94 1.19 11.77
CA LEU A 113 17.18 1.93 11.43
C LEU A 113 17.17 3.35 12.01
N TRP A 114 16.03 4.02 11.97
CA TRP A 114 15.86 5.36 12.53
C TRP A 114 15.86 5.36 14.08
N GLY A 115 15.28 4.33 14.69
CA GLY A 115 15.21 4.18 16.14
C GLY A 115 16.58 4.10 16.79
N ARG A 116 17.56 3.48 16.16
CA ARG A 116 18.89 3.31 16.73
C ARG A 116 19.60 4.62 17.07
N PRO A 117 19.74 5.61 16.17
CA PRO A 117 20.35 6.91 16.48
C PRO A 117 19.45 7.83 17.31
N THR A 118 18.11 7.67 17.26
CA THR A 118 17.18 8.57 17.95
C THR A 118 16.83 8.12 19.38
N TRP A 119 16.66 6.81 19.58
CA TRP A 119 16.21 6.22 20.85
C TRP A 119 17.25 5.32 21.51
N GLY A 120 18.40 5.06 20.84
CA GLY A 120 19.44 4.17 21.34
C GLY A 120 19.15 2.68 21.16
N THR A 121 18.00 2.30 20.59
CA THR A 121 17.58 0.91 20.40
C THR A 121 17.00 0.69 19.00
N TRP A 122 17.12 -0.55 18.50
CA TRP A 122 16.53 -0.95 17.20
C TRP A 122 15.03 -1.20 17.29
N TRP A 123 14.53 -1.60 18.46
CA TRP A 123 13.15 -2.02 18.66
C TRP A 123 12.69 -1.77 20.09
N VAL A 124 11.43 -1.38 20.23
CA VAL A 124 10.69 -1.38 21.49
C VAL A 124 9.32 -1.99 21.26
N TRP A 125 8.83 -2.74 22.24
CA TRP A 125 7.50 -3.33 22.20
C TRP A 125 6.45 -2.31 22.69
N ASP A 126 6.32 -1.23 21.95
CA ASP A 126 5.26 -0.26 22.20
C ASP A 126 4.04 -0.51 21.28
N ALA A 127 2.96 0.23 21.53
CA ALA A 127 1.71 0.04 20.79
C ALA A 127 1.86 0.38 19.29
N ARG A 128 2.72 1.34 18.93
CA ARG A 128 2.91 1.78 17.54
C ARG A 128 3.64 0.73 16.71
N LEU A 129 4.80 0.29 17.19
CA LEU A 129 5.63 -0.69 16.47
C LEU A 129 4.96 -2.06 16.44
N THR A 130 4.35 -2.47 17.57
CA THR A 130 3.66 -3.75 17.67
C THR A 130 2.45 -3.82 16.74
N SER A 131 1.62 -2.77 16.69
CA SER A 131 0.46 -2.76 15.79
C SER A 131 0.85 -2.69 14.31
N GLU A 132 1.95 -2.00 13.96
CA GLU A 132 2.49 -2.03 12.59
C GLU A 132 3.02 -3.43 12.23
N LEU A 133 3.66 -4.14 13.16
CA LEU A 133 4.10 -5.53 12.96
C LEU A 133 2.88 -6.47 12.77
N ILE A 134 1.82 -6.28 13.55
CA ILE A 134 0.56 -7.01 13.37
C ILE A 134 -0.01 -6.75 11.96
N LEU A 135 0.08 -5.52 11.44
CA LEU A 135 -0.36 -5.21 10.08
C LEU A 135 0.40 -6.04 9.03
N LEU A 136 1.71 -6.21 9.20
CA LEU A 136 2.51 -7.07 8.32
C LEU A 136 2.00 -8.51 8.37
N PHE A 137 1.76 -9.05 9.56
CA PHE A 137 1.23 -10.40 9.71
C PHE A 137 -0.20 -10.55 9.16
N LEU A 138 -1.02 -9.51 9.22
CA LEU A 138 -2.35 -9.52 8.61
C LEU A 138 -2.26 -9.59 7.07
N TYR A 139 -1.32 -8.88 6.44
CA TYR A 139 -1.06 -9.01 5.00
C TYR A 139 -0.55 -10.40 4.62
N ILE A 140 0.44 -10.91 5.37
CA ILE A 140 0.98 -12.26 5.15
C ILE A 140 -0.10 -13.31 5.38
N GLY A 141 -0.88 -13.16 6.45
CA GLY A 141 -2.00 -14.04 6.77
C GLY A 141 -3.08 -14.06 5.68
N PHE A 142 -3.42 -12.90 5.12
CA PHE A 142 -4.33 -12.78 3.98
C PHE A 142 -3.82 -13.58 2.76
N LEU A 143 -2.56 -13.38 2.39
CA LEU A 143 -1.94 -14.07 1.26
C LEU A 143 -1.84 -15.59 1.51
N SER A 144 -1.39 -15.98 2.69
CA SER A 144 -1.22 -17.39 3.07
C SER A 144 -2.57 -18.14 3.17
N LEU A 145 -3.57 -17.48 3.75
CA LEU A 145 -4.92 -18.06 3.85
C LEU A 145 -5.55 -18.26 2.48
N HIS A 146 -5.36 -17.25 1.58
CA HIS A 146 -5.83 -17.36 0.20
C HIS A 146 -5.12 -18.49 -0.55
N ALA A 147 -3.82 -18.65 -0.38
CA ALA A 147 -3.03 -19.69 -1.04
C ALA A 147 -3.28 -21.11 -0.49
N ALA A 148 -3.74 -21.23 0.75
CA ALA A 148 -3.98 -22.53 1.41
C ALA A 148 -5.31 -23.19 1.05
N ILE A 149 -6.21 -22.48 0.34
CA ILE A 149 -7.56 -22.98 0.01
C ILE A 149 -7.65 -23.17 -1.50
N ASP A 150 -7.84 -24.42 -1.95
CA ASP A 150 -7.91 -24.78 -3.37
C ASP A 150 -9.09 -24.13 -4.11
N ASP A 151 -10.26 -24.08 -3.48
CA ASP A 151 -11.44 -23.43 -4.05
C ASP A 151 -11.31 -21.92 -4.01
N VAL A 152 -11.10 -21.31 -5.17
CA VAL A 152 -10.86 -19.86 -5.34
C VAL A 152 -11.94 -18.99 -4.68
N ARG A 153 -13.23 -19.40 -4.75
CA ARG A 153 -14.31 -18.61 -4.15
C ARG A 153 -14.31 -18.67 -2.64
N ARG A 154 -13.97 -19.83 -2.08
CA ARG A 154 -13.81 -20.00 -0.63
C ARG A 154 -12.58 -19.25 -0.14
N ALA A 155 -11.46 -19.33 -0.86
CA ALA A 155 -10.24 -18.58 -0.60
C ALA A 155 -10.49 -17.08 -0.56
N ASP A 156 -11.15 -16.53 -1.60
CA ASP A 156 -11.52 -15.12 -1.69
C ASP A 156 -12.36 -14.67 -0.48
N LYS A 157 -13.38 -15.45 -0.10
CA LYS A 157 -14.26 -15.11 1.04
C LYS A 157 -13.54 -15.20 2.38
N ALA A 158 -12.77 -16.27 2.62
CA ALA A 158 -12.05 -16.47 3.88
C ALA A 158 -11.00 -15.36 4.09
N ALA A 159 -10.18 -15.08 3.07
CA ALA A 159 -9.18 -14.02 3.11
C ALA A 159 -9.84 -12.64 3.28
N SER A 160 -10.99 -12.39 2.62
CA SER A 160 -11.72 -11.14 2.77
C SER A 160 -12.25 -10.92 4.19
N LEU A 161 -12.73 -11.94 4.86
CA LEU A 161 -13.15 -11.84 6.26
C LEU A 161 -11.98 -11.48 7.17
N LEU A 162 -10.81 -12.13 6.97
CA LEU A 162 -9.59 -11.77 7.70
C LEU A 162 -9.19 -10.31 7.46
N ALA A 163 -9.23 -9.84 6.21
CA ALA A 163 -8.91 -8.46 5.88
C ALA A 163 -9.85 -7.45 6.55
N LEU A 164 -11.15 -7.73 6.61
CA LEU A 164 -12.14 -6.86 7.26
C LEU A 164 -11.95 -6.81 8.78
N VAL A 165 -11.73 -7.96 9.42
CA VAL A 165 -11.43 -8.01 10.86
C VAL A 165 -10.12 -7.27 11.15
N GLY A 166 -9.09 -7.49 10.33
CA GLY A 166 -7.79 -6.84 10.48
C GLY A 166 -7.84 -5.32 10.26
N ALA A 167 -8.84 -4.78 9.55
CA ALA A 167 -8.96 -3.35 9.32
C ALA A 167 -9.09 -2.53 10.62
N VAL A 168 -9.57 -3.14 11.70
CA VAL A 168 -9.62 -2.54 13.04
C VAL A 168 -8.22 -2.17 13.56
N ASN A 169 -7.17 -2.87 13.10
CA ASN A 169 -5.79 -2.56 13.49
C ASN A 169 -5.29 -1.20 12.95
N VAL A 170 -5.83 -0.72 11.83
CA VAL A 170 -5.37 0.55 11.21
C VAL A 170 -5.63 1.77 12.11
N PRO A 171 -6.84 2.01 12.64
CA PRO A 171 -7.03 3.08 13.62
C PRO A 171 -6.20 2.88 14.89
N ILE A 172 -5.93 1.65 15.34
CA ILE A 172 -5.06 1.38 16.48
C ILE A 172 -3.64 1.90 16.17
N ILE A 173 -3.09 1.59 14.99
CA ILE A 173 -1.79 2.13 14.55
C ILE A 173 -1.83 3.66 14.56
N TYR A 174 -2.83 4.28 13.94
CA TYR A 174 -2.91 5.73 13.78
C TYR A 174 -2.98 6.46 15.13
N PHE A 175 -3.84 5.99 16.04
CA PHE A 175 -4.06 6.61 17.34
C PHE A 175 -3.13 6.13 18.46
N SER A 176 -2.29 5.12 18.20
CA SER A 176 -1.39 4.53 19.22
C SER A 176 -0.55 5.57 19.96
N VAL A 177 -0.02 6.57 19.25
CA VAL A 177 0.80 7.65 19.83
C VAL A 177 0.00 8.64 20.69
N GLN A 178 -1.34 8.59 20.64
CA GLN A 178 -2.22 9.43 21.47
C GLN A 178 -2.80 8.66 22.65
N TRP A 179 -3.03 7.35 22.49
CA TRP A 179 -3.68 6.51 23.49
C TRP A 179 -2.69 5.85 24.46
N TRP A 180 -1.44 5.65 24.03
CA TRP A 180 -0.42 4.98 24.83
C TRP A 180 0.90 5.76 24.85
N ASN A 181 1.68 5.55 25.90
CA ASN A 181 3.07 6.01 25.95
C ASN A 181 3.90 5.23 24.95
N THR A 182 4.60 5.94 24.06
CA THR A 182 5.46 5.37 23.02
C THR A 182 6.66 6.29 22.81
N LEU A 183 7.80 5.72 22.44
CA LEU A 183 8.96 6.51 22.02
C LEU A 183 8.74 7.16 20.64
N HIS A 184 7.76 6.67 19.88
CA HIS A 184 7.47 7.19 18.56
C HIS A 184 6.94 8.63 18.64
N GLN A 185 7.52 9.52 17.84
CA GLN A 185 7.09 10.91 17.76
C GLN A 185 5.64 11.03 17.27
N GLY A 186 4.94 12.04 17.76
CA GLY A 186 3.64 12.43 17.22
C GLY A 186 3.73 12.81 15.73
N ALA A 187 2.60 12.78 15.03
CA ALA A 187 2.55 13.11 13.60
C ALA A 187 3.05 14.55 13.36
N SER A 188 4.14 14.69 12.59
CA SER A 188 4.68 15.99 12.16
C SER A 188 3.78 16.69 11.14
N VAL A 189 2.88 15.96 10.49
CA VAL A 189 1.85 16.46 9.57
C VAL A 189 0.49 16.00 10.06
N SER A 190 -0.42 16.93 10.26
CA SER A 190 -1.80 16.66 10.65
C SER A 190 -2.76 17.58 9.90
N LEU A 191 -4.04 17.20 9.84
CA LEU A 191 -5.08 18.04 9.22
C LEU A 191 -5.48 19.24 10.09
N THR A 192 -5.12 19.23 11.37
CA THR A 192 -5.61 20.21 12.38
C THR A 192 -4.54 21.17 12.87
N ARG A 193 -3.27 20.96 12.53
CA ARG A 193 -2.13 21.79 12.97
C ARG A 193 -1.18 22.05 11.80
N ALA A 194 -0.48 23.20 11.84
CA ALA A 194 0.60 23.47 10.92
C ALA A 194 1.69 22.39 11.03
N PRO A 195 2.32 21.98 9.92
CA PRO A 195 3.42 21.02 9.95
C PRO A 195 4.57 21.50 10.82
N SER A 196 5.13 20.60 11.65
CA SER A 196 6.25 20.90 12.56
C SER A 196 7.61 20.63 11.92
N MET A 197 7.77 20.94 10.64
CA MET A 197 9.00 20.73 9.87
C MET A 197 9.22 21.84 8.84
N ALA A 198 10.46 21.99 8.36
CA ALA A 198 10.77 22.94 7.30
C ALA A 198 9.98 22.64 6.02
N THR A 199 9.59 23.67 5.28
CA THR A 199 8.78 23.55 4.05
C THR A 199 9.43 22.63 3.00
N THR A 200 10.76 22.69 2.86
CA THR A 200 11.52 21.82 1.95
C THR A 200 11.49 20.35 2.39
N MET A 201 11.57 20.09 3.69
CA MET A 201 11.40 18.73 4.24
C MET A 201 9.99 18.21 3.92
N LEU A 202 8.97 19.03 4.19
CA LEU A 202 7.58 18.68 3.88
C LEU A 202 7.38 18.40 2.38
N ALA A 203 7.90 19.25 1.51
CA ALA A 203 7.79 19.08 0.07
C ALA A 203 8.41 17.76 -0.40
N GLY A 204 9.65 17.45 0.03
CA GLY A 204 10.31 16.19 -0.28
C GLY A 204 9.51 14.96 0.20
N MET A 205 9.01 15.00 1.42
CA MET A 205 8.22 13.92 2.01
C MET A 205 6.89 13.71 1.26
N LEU A 206 6.17 14.79 0.91
CA LEU A 206 4.91 14.68 0.17
C LEU A 206 5.11 14.17 -1.26
N LEU A 207 6.19 14.60 -1.94
CA LEU A 207 6.56 14.06 -3.26
C LEU A 207 6.83 12.55 -3.17
N MET A 208 7.54 12.09 -2.15
CA MET A 208 7.78 10.67 -1.91
C MET A 208 6.50 9.91 -1.58
N ALA A 209 5.57 10.51 -0.82
CA ALA A 209 4.26 9.90 -0.55
C ALA A 209 3.43 9.74 -1.84
N LEU A 210 3.40 10.76 -2.70
CA LEU A 210 2.73 10.68 -4.00
C LEU A 210 3.42 9.69 -4.95
N ALA A 211 4.74 9.60 -4.91
CA ALA A 211 5.51 8.60 -5.66
C ALA A 211 5.15 7.17 -5.22
N ALA A 212 5.12 6.91 -3.92
CA ALA A 212 4.73 5.61 -3.35
C ALA A 212 3.28 5.25 -3.69
N TRP A 213 2.37 6.24 -3.70
CA TRP A 213 0.98 6.07 -4.11
C TRP A 213 0.86 5.69 -5.59
N ALA A 214 1.53 6.43 -6.49
CA ALA A 214 1.54 6.15 -7.93
C ALA A 214 2.16 4.77 -8.22
N TYR A 215 3.28 4.44 -7.58
CA TYR A 215 3.89 3.11 -7.67
C TYR A 215 2.92 2.00 -7.24
N SER A 216 2.22 2.20 -6.13
CA SER A 216 1.28 1.21 -5.60
C SER A 216 0.12 0.93 -6.54
N ILE A 217 -0.38 1.96 -7.24
CA ILE A 217 -1.40 1.79 -8.29
C ILE A 217 -0.83 0.98 -9.46
N ALA A 218 0.33 1.36 -9.98
CA ALA A 218 0.96 0.66 -11.10
C ALA A 218 1.24 -0.81 -10.78
N ALA A 219 1.83 -1.09 -9.61
CA ALA A 219 2.14 -2.43 -9.14
C ALA A 219 0.88 -3.28 -8.96
N SER A 220 -0.19 -2.69 -8.40
CA SER A 220 -1.47 -3.38 -8.25
C SER A 220 -2.14 -3.65 -9.60
N PHE A 221 -2.07 -2.72 -10.56
CA PHE A 221 -2.59 -2.94 -11.90
C PHE A 221 -1.81 -4.01 -12.68
N MET A 222 -0.50 -4.08 -12.52
CA MET A 222 0.29 -5.17 -13.09
C MET A 222 -0.15 -6.52 -12.55
N ARG A 223 -0.28 -6.65 -11.23
CA ARG A 223 -0.69 -7.91 -10.58
C ARG A 223 -2.12 -8.31 -10.89
N VAL A 224 -3.07 -7.36 -10.83
CA VAL A 224 -4.47 -7.71 -11.13
C VAL A 224 -4.64 -8.18 -12.56
N ARG A 225 -3.87 -7.64 -13.52
CA ARG A 225 -3.86 -8.15 -14.91
C ARG A 225 -3.35 -9.59 -14.98
N SER A 226 -2.30 -9.93 -14.25
CA SER A 226 -1.81 -11.31 -14.17
C SER A 226 -2.85 -12.25 -13.56
N ILE A 227 -3.49 -11.84 -12.45
CA ILE A 227 -4.55 -12.60 -11.78
C ILE A 227 -5.77 -12.78 -12.71
N ILE A 228 -6.14 -11.75 -13.48
CA ILE A 228 -7.23 -11.84 -14.44
C ILE A 228 -6.91 -12.90 -15.52
N LEU A 229 -5.71 -12.87 -16.10
CA LEU A 229 -5.31 -13.84 -17.12
C LEU A 229 -5.29 -15.28 -16.58
N GLU A 230 -4.83 -15.47 -15.35
CA GLU A 230 -4.81 -16.77 -14.67
C GLU A 230 -6.23 -17.28 -14.42
N ARG A 231 -7.09 -16.45 -13.84
CA ARG A 231 -8.46 -16.86 -13.46
C ARG A 231 -9.45 -16.96 -14.62
N GLU A 232 -9.16 -16.31 -15.74
CA GLU A 232 -10.00 -16.31 -16.95
C GLU A 232 -9.31 -16.99 -18.14
N SER A 233 -8.32 -17.86 -17.88
CA SER A 233 -7.54 -18.57 -18.91
C SER A 233 -8.41 -19.32 -19.93
N ASP A 234 -9.56 -19.85 -19.49
CA ASP A 234 -10.50 -20.58 -20.34
C ASP A 234 -11.49 -19.69 -21.12
N ALA A 235 -11.48 -18.38 -20.86
CA ALA A 235 -12.38 -17.46 -21.55
C ALA A 235 -11.88 -17.16 -22.98
N ASP A 236 -12.81 -17.11 -23.97
CA ASP A 236 -12.48 -16.87 -25.38
C ASP A 236 -11.68 -15.57 -25.59
N TRP A 237 -12.02 -14.50 -24.85
CA TRP A 237 -11.32 -13.24 -24.99
C TRP A 237 -9.84 -13.31 -24.57
N VAL A 238 -9.47 -14.19 -23.61
CA VAL A 238 -8.08 -14.42 -23.19
C VAL A 238 -7.37 -15.25 -24.25
N ARG A 239 -8.00 -16.30 -24.77
CA ARG A 239 -7.46 -17.13 -25.86
C ARG A 239 -7.14 -16.30 -27.12
N ASN A 240 -8.05 -15.42 -27.50
CA ASN A 240 -7.86 -14.50 -28.63
C ASN A 240 -6.69 -13.51 -28.43
N LEU A 241 -6.37 -13.13 -27.19
CA LEU A 241 -5.18 -12.30 -26.91
C LEU A 241 -3.86 -13.02 -27.21
N SER A 242 -3.81 -14.33 -27.05
CA SER A 242 -2.61 -15.14 -27.33
C SER A 242 -2.45 -15.42 -28.86
N GLU A 243 -3.55 -15.58 -29.59
CA GLU A 243 -3.53 -15.81 -31.02
C GLU A 243 -3.08 -14.59 -31.84
N VAL A 244 -3.44 -13.38 -31.42
CA VAL A 244 -3.01 -12.13 -32.07
C VAL A 244 -1.51 -11.85 -31.88
N LYS A 245 -0.83 -12.52 -30.94
CA LYS A 245 0.60 -12.36 -30.66
C LYS A 245 1.51 -13.44 -31.26
N SER A 246 0.95 -14.45 -31.89
CA SER A 246 1.76 -15.41 -32.65
C SER A 246 1.99 -14.84 -34.06
N PRO A 247 3.26 -14.52 -34.46
CA PRO A 247 3.60 -14.02 -35.79
C PRO A 247 3.39 -15.12 -36.85
#